data_47ad24e0d27f39f64ce235680c847c8e
#
_entry.id   47ad24e0d27f39f64ce235680c847c8e
#
_cell.length_a   1.000
_cell.length_b   1.000
_cell.length_c   1.000
_cell.angle_alpha   90.00
_cell.angle_beta   90.00
_cell.angle_gamma   90.00
#
_symmetry.space_group_name_H-M   'P 1'
#
loop_
_entity.id
_entity.type
_entity.pdbx_description
1 polymer ?
#
loop_
_entity_poly.entity_id
_entity_poly.type
_entity_poly.pdbx_seq_one_letter_code
_entity_poly.pdbx_strand_id
1 'polypeptide(L)'
;MVRKIFGTDGIRGKVNSEFINAEFAQKLGIACGKYFLSKSGGERSNRVIIGKDTRRSGYMLETALTSGFTSIGMDVFLLGPIPTPAVGMLTRSMRADLGVMISASHNHFEDNGIKFFGPDGFKLSDNVEKDLETILEKKIDLVEPSLVGRVKRIDEVLGRYTEAVKKSLPKELNLRDLTIV
;
A
#
# COMPACT_ATOMS: atom_id res chain seq x y z
N MET A 1 -8.35 2.25 23.12
CA MET A 1 -8.52 3.53 22.42
C MET A 1 -9.35 3.30 21.17
N VAL A 2 -10.22 4.24 20.85
CA VAL A 2 -10.97 4.23 19.58
C VAL A 2 -9.99 4.72 18.48
N ARG A 3 -9.97 4.07 17.31
CA ARG A 3 -9.20 4.54 16.15
C ARG A 3 -9.71 5.92 15.71
N LYS A 4 -8.81 6.87 15.50
CA LYS A 4 -9.14 8.26 15.11
C LYS A 4 -8.96 8.50 13.62
N ILE A 5 -8.01 7.81 13.00
CA ILE A 5 -7.53 8.03 11.62
C ILE A 5 -7.97 6.86 10.72
N PHE A 6 -7.77 5.63 11.20
CA PHE A 6 -8.15 4.44 10.45
C PHE A 6 -9.64 4.12 10.58
N GLY A 7 -10.33 4.10 9.44
CA GLY A 7 -11.70 3.61 9.33
C GLY A 7 -11.79 2.08 9.21
N THR A 8 -12.94 1.58 8.79
CA THR A 8 -13.17 0.12 8.58
C THR A 8 -12.26 -0.46 7.49
N ASP A 9 -11.91 0.33 6.48
CA ASP A 9 -11.17 -0.11 5.30
C ASP A 9 -10.07 0.92 4.93
N GLY A 10 -9.12 1.12 5.84
CA GLY A 10 -8.04 2.09 5.69
C GLY A 10 -8.45 3.52 6.03
N ILE A 11 -7.70 4.48 5.49
CA ILE A 11 -7.92 5.91 5.67
C ILE A 11 -8.60 6.44 4.41
N ARG A 12 -9.72 7.16 4.55
CA ARG A 12 -10.41 7.76 3.41
C ARG A 12 -10.84 9.20 3.73
N GLY A 13 -10.91 10.03 2.70
CA GLY A 13 -11.41 11.38 2.83
C GLY A 13 -11.25 12.19 1.54
N LYS A 14 -11.72 13.43 1.61
CA LYS A 14 -11.54 14.40 0.53
C LYS A 14 -10.06 14.72 0.35
N VAL A 15 -9.62 14.78 -0.90
CA VAL A 15 -8.23 15.14 -1.23
C VAL A 15 -7.91 16.56 -0.73
N ASN A 16 -6.69 16.74 -0.22
CA ASN A 16 -6.21 17.95 0.45
C ASN A 16 -6.94 18.28 1.77
N SER A 17 -7.62 17.29 2.36
CA SER A 17 -8.13 17.37 3.73
C SER A 17 -7.08 16.90 4.74
N GLU A 18 -7.46 16.84 6.02
CA GLU A 18 -6.57 16.54 7.17
C GLU A 18 -5.74 15.26 6.98
N PHE A 19 -6.33 14.17 6.48
CA PHE A 19 -5.66 12.85 6.38
C PHE A 19 -5.38 12.39 4.94
N ILE A 20 -5.87 13.10 3.93
CA ILE A 20 -5.63 12.75 2.53
C ILE A 20 -4.91 13.91 1.82
N ASN A 21 -3.68 14.15 2.22
CA ASN A 21 -2.79 15.15 1.63
C ASN A 21 -1.34 14.64 1.61
N ALA A 22 -0.45 15.36 0.93
CA ALA A 22 0.94 14.92 0.74
C ALA A 22 1.73 14.89 2.05
N GLU A 23 1.56 15.86 2.94
CA GLU A 23 2.29 15.93 4.22
C GLU A 23 1.93 14.74 5.11
N PHE A 24 0.62 14.48 5.25
CA PHE A 24 0.15 13.36 6.05
C PHE A 24 0.58 12.01 5.44
N ALA A 25 0.48 11.84 4.11
CA ALA A 25 0.90 10.63 3.42
C ALA A 25 2.41 10.35 3.62
N GLN A 26 3.26 11.37 3.59
CA GLN A 26 4.68 11.21 3.90
C GLN A 26 4.88 10.74 5.34
N LYS A 27 4.26 11.40 6.33
CA LYS A 27 4.32 11.00 7.74
C LYS A 27 3.83 9.57 7.94
N LEU A 28 2.76 9.20 7.25
CA LEU A 28 2.19 7.85 7.30
C LEU A 28 3.17 6.81 6.74
N GLY A 29 3.87 7.12 5.64
CA GLY A 29 4.94 6.27 5.08
C GLY A 29 6.08 6.05 6.07
N ILE A 30 6.53 7.11 6.75
CA ILE A 30 7.56 7.02 7.81
C ILE A 30 7.09 6.13 8.96
N ALA A 31 5.87 6.36 9.47
CA ALA A 31 5.33 5.61 10.61
C ALA A 31 5.15 4.12 10.28
N CYS A 32 4.57 3.81 9.13
CA CYS A 32 4.40 2.43 8.67
C CYS A 32 5.77 1.76 8.45
N GLY A 33 6.70 2.42 7.79
CA GLY A 33 8.05 1.89 7.58
C GLY A 33 8.74 1.59 8.92
N LYS A 34 8.70 2.51 9.88
CA LYS A 34 9.28 2.30 11.23
C LYS A 34 8.68 1.10 11.93
N TYR A 35 7.34 0.94 11.87
CA TYR A 35 6.66 -0.20 12.47
C TYR A 35 7.15 -1.52 11.89
N PHE A 36 7.14 -1.66 10.56
CA PHE A 36 7.48 -2.92 9.91
C PHE A 36 8.96 -3.25 10.04
N LEU A 37 9.87 -2.27 9.96
CA LEU A 37 11.30 -2.46 10.22
C LEU A 37 11.57 -2.92 11.65
N SER A 38 10.86 -2.39 12.64
CA SER A 38 11.04 -2.79 14.05
C SER A 38 10.60 -4.24 14.34
N LYS A 39 9.70 -4.78 13.52
CA LYS A 39 9.19 -6.16 13.67
C LYS A 39 10.00 -7.19 12.88
N SER A 40 10.88 -6.75 11.99
CA SER A 40 11.57 -7.65 11.06
C SER A 40 12.79 -8.36 11.65
N GLY A 41 13.34 -7.90 12.77
CA GLY A 41 14.54 -8.53 13.38
C GLY A 41 15.74 -8.66 12.43
N GLY A 42 15.75 -7.98 11.29
CA GLY A 42 16.79 -8.08 10.25
C GLY A 42 16.58 -9.18 9.22
N GLU A 43 15.57 -10.05 9.37
CA GLU A 43 15.31 -11.19 8.46
C GLU A 43 14.40 -10.85 7.27
N ARG A 44 13.78 -9.67 7.26
CA ARG A 44 12.85 -9.24 6.19
C ARG A 44 13.54 -8.43 5.11
N SER A 45 12.85 -8.33 3.99
CA SER A 45 13.38 -7.70 2.77
C SER A 45 13.34 -6.16 2.78
N ASN A 46 12.74 -5.54 3.79
CA ASN A 46 12.50 -4.08 3.90
C ASN A 46 11.76 -3.51 2.67
N ARG A 47 10.82 -4.26 2.13
CA ARG A 47 10.11 -3.93 0.88
C ARG A 47 8.69 -3.49 1.14
N VAL A 48 8.29 -2.43 0.46
CA VAL A 48 6.89 -2.03 0.34
C VAL A 48 6.50 -1.99 -1.13
N ILE A 49 5.31 -2.49 -1.45
CA ILE A 49 4.73 -2.34 -2.79
C ILE A 49 3.59 -1.32 -2.73
N ILE A 50 3.48 -0.47 -3.75
CA ILE A 50 2.43 0.56 -3.83
C ILE A 50 1.70 0.41 -5.15
N GLY A 51 0.40 0.12 -5.08
CA GLY A 51 -0.53 0.19 -6.20
C GLY A 51 -1.52 1.34 -6.02
N LYS A 52 -2.15 1.77 -7.10
CA LYS A 52 -3.16 2.83 -7.07
C LYS A 52 -4.27 2.58 -8.09
N ASP A 53 -5.38 3.28 -7.93
CA ASP A 53 -6.38 3.39 -8.99
C ASP A 53 -6.02 4.54 -9.96
N THR A 54 -6.93 4.90 -10.84
CA THR A 54 -6.69 5.90 -11.90
C THR A 54 -6.93 7.34 -11.46
N ARG A 55 -7.22 7.61 -10.19
CA ARG A 55 -7.46 8.96 -9.65
C ARG A 55 -6.22 9.82 -9.76
N ARG A 56 -6.39 11.08 -10.18
CA ARG A 56 -5.29 12.05 -10.30
C ARG A 56 -4.53 12.25 -8.99
N SER A 57 -5.23 12.31 -7.87
CA SER A 57 -4.63 12.45 -6.53
C SER A 57 -3.75 11.26 -6.13
N GLY A 58 -3.93 10.11 -6.76
CA GLY A 58 -3.08 8.94 -6.56
C GLY A 58 -1.60 9.22 -6.83
N TYR A 59 -1.27 10.07 -7.81
CA TYR A 59 0.13 10.43 -8.11
C TYR A 59 0.77 11.22 -6.96
N MET A 60 0.06 12.19 -6.39
CA MET A 60 0.52 12.96 -5.24
C MET A 60 0.76 12.08 -4.02
N LEU A 61 -0.21 11.23 -3.68
CA LEU A 61 -0.13 10.34 -2.52
C LEU A 61 0.95 9.27 -2.68
N GLU A 62 1.08 8.68 -3.88
CA GLU A 62 2.14 7.70 -4.19
C GLU A 62 3.53 8.30 -3.99
N THR A 63 3.76 9.51 -4.52
CA THR A 63 5.05 10.20 -4.38
C THR A 63 5.36 10.53 -2.93
N ALA A 64 4.39 11.03 -2.18
CA ALA A 64 4.54 11.37 -0.78
C ALA A 64 4.82 10.14 0.11
N LEU A 65 4.04 9.06 -0.05
CA LEU A 65 4.27 7.79 0.63
C LEU A 65 5.65 7.22 0.28
N THR A 66 6.04 7.27 -0.99
CA THR A 66 7.35 6.81 -1.46
C THR A 66 8.48 7.55 -0.77
N SER A 67 8.39 8.89 -0.68
CA SER A 67 9.36 9.70 0.05
C SER A 67 9.43 9.29 1.54
N GLY A 68 8.29 9.09 2.19
CA GLY A 68 8.24 8.64 3.57
C GLY A 68 8.90 7.28 3.79
N PHE A 69 8.57 6.29 2.98
CA PHE A 69 9.13 4.94 3.09
C PHE A 69 10.63 4.90 2.82
N THR A 70 11.10 5.60 1.78
CA THR A 70 12.54 5.61 1.45
C THR A 70 13.36 6.32 2.52
N SER A 71 12.83 7.40 3.12
CA SER A 71 13.51 8.14 4.19
C SER A 71 13.72 7.34 5.48
N ILE A 72 12.99 6.24 5.66
CA ILE A 72 13.15 5.33 6.80
C ILE A 72 13.85 4.00 6.41
N GLY A 73 14.37 3.87 5.18
CA GLY A 73 15.15 2.73 4.75
C GLY A 73 14.37 1.58 4.12
N MET A 74 13.11 1.80 3.71
CA MET A 74 12.35 0.80 2.96
C MET A 74 12.55 0.96 1.45
N ASP A 75 12.73 -0.15 0.74
CA ASP A 75 12.71 -0.19 -0.71
C ASP A 75 11.26 -0.19 -1.22
N VAL A 76 10.94 0.73 -2.12
CA VAL A 76 9.59 0.93 -2.67
C VAL A 76 9.47 0.37 -4.08
N PHE A 77 8.47 -0.47 -4.30
CA PHE A 77 8.13 -1.02 -5.60
C PHE A 77 6.80 -0.45 -6.09
N LEU A 78 6.84 0.38 -7.11
CA LEU A 78 5.66 1.01 -7.69
C LEU A 78 5.03 0.11 -8.74
N LEU A 79 3.74 -0.24 -8.53
CA LEU A 79 2.99 -1.12 -9.42
C LEU A 79 2.18 -0.37 -10.48
N GLY A 80 1.95 0.94 -10.27
CA GLY A 80 1.05 1.74 -11.11
C GLY A 80 -0.43 1.41 -10.88
N PRO A 81 -1.30 1.73 -11.85
CA PRO A 81 -2.73 1.42 -11.77
C PRO A 81 -2.98 -0.10 -11.81
N ILE A 82 -3.59 -0.63 -10.74
CA ILE A 82 -3.83 -2.06 -10.57
C ILE A 82 -5.05 -2.29 -9.65
N PRO A 83 -5.81 -3.38 -9.81
CA PRO A 83 -6.91 -3.71 -8.89
C PRO A 83 -6.44 -3.95 -7.46
N THR A 84 -7.26 -3.56 -6.47
CA THR A 84 -6.95 -3.73 -5.05
C THR A 84 -6.52 -5.16 -4.66
N PRO A 85 -7.21 -6.25 -5.09
CA PRO A 85 -6.78 -7.60 -4.74
C PRO A 85 -5.42 -7.99 -5.31
N ALA A 86 -4.99 -7.35 -6.40
CA ALA A 86 -3.65 -7.56 -6.94
C ALA A 86 -2.56 -7.09 -5.98
N VAL A 87 -2.78 -5.98 -5.25
CA VAL A 87 -1.82 -5.49 -4.25
C VAL A 87 -1.63 -6.53 -3.14
N GLY A 88 -2.72 -7.07 -2.56
CA GLY A 88 -2.63 -8.11 -1.54
C GLY A 88 -1.90 -9.37 -2.05
N MET A 89 -2.26 -9.85 -3.23
CA MET A 89 -1.62 -11.01 -3.86
C MET A 89 -0.12 -10.77 -4.13
N LEU A 90 0.23 -9.60 -4.66
CA LEU A 90 1.62 -9.26 -4.99
C LEU A 90 2.46 -9.01 -3.73
N THR A 91 1.89 -8.43 -2.66
CA THR A 91 2.58 -8.30 -1.37
C THR A 91 3.12 -9.66 -0.92
N ARG A 92 2.27 -10.68 -0.92
CA ARG A 92 2.65 -12.04 -0.55
C ARG A 92 3.64 -12.65 -1.56
N SER A 93 3.33 -12.61 -2.87
CA SER A 93 4.12 -13.32 -3.88
C SER A 93 5.50 -12.70 -4.12
N MET A 94 5.67 -11.40 -3.89
CA MET A 94 6.94 -10.69 -3.97
C MET A 94 7.69 -10.66 -2.62
N ARG A 95 7.14 -11.28 -1.58
CA ARG A 95 7.69 -11.30 -0.22
C ARG A 95 7.95 -9.88 0.30
N ALA A 96 7.03 -8.96 0.01
CA ALA A 96 7.09 -7.62 0.57
C ALA A 96 6.57 -7.62 2.02
N ASP A 97 7.09 -6.73 2.84
CA ASP A 97 6.69 -6.60 4.24
C ASP A 97 5.37 -5.84 4.37
N LEU A 98 5.05 -5.00 3.37
CA LEU A 98 3.88 -4.17 3.35
C LEU A 98 3.37 -3.96 1.92
N GLY A 99 2.07 -4.01 1.74
CA GLY A 99 1.37 -3.57 0.54
C GLY A 99 0.54 -2.32 0.82
N VAL A 100 0.54 -1.40 -0.12
CA VAL A 100 -0.25 -0.16 -0.04
C VAL A 100 -1.10 -0.04 -1.29
N MET A 101 -2.41 0.16 -1.10
CA MET A 101 -3.33 0.52 -2.19
C MET A 101 -3.87 1.92 -1.99
N ILE A 102 -3.66 2.77 -2.98
CA ILE A 102 -4.19 4.14 -3.01
C ILE A 102 -5.47 4.14 -3.83
N SER A 103 -6.61 4.15 -3.15
CA SER A 103 -7.93 4.14 -3.77
C SER A 103 -9.03 4.45 -2.76
N ALA A 104 -10.06 5.17 -3.18
CA ALA A 104 -11.29 5.33 -2.43
C ALA A 104 -12.44 4.46 -2.98
N SER A 105 -12.12 3.39 -3.73
CA SER A 105 -13.12 2.47 -4.30
C SER A 105 -14.11 3.18 -5.24
N HIS A 106 -15.40 3.22 -4.88
CA HIS A 106 -16.49 3.81 -5.64
C HIS A 106 -16.85 5.24 -5.22
N ASN A 107 -16.09 5.85 -4.30
CA ASN A 107 -16.33 7.23 -3.89
C ASN A 107 -16.13 8.20 -5.07
N HIS A 108 -16.71 9.39 -4.95
CA HIS A 108 -16.52 10.47 -5.91
C HIS A 108 -15.03 10.77 -6.17
N PHE A 109 -14.68 11.31 -7.33
CA PHE A 109 -13.28 11.52 -7.74
C PHE A 109 -12.50 12.48 -6.83
N GLU A 110 -13.20 13.34 -6.08
CA GLU A 110 -12.60 14.26 -5.09
C GLU A 110 -12.05 13.54 -3.86
N ASP A 111 -12.49 12.31 -3.60
CA ASP A 111 -12.00 11.50 -2.50
C ASP A 111 -10.82 10.65 -2.94
N ASN A 112 -10.00 10.27 -1.97
CA ASN A 112 -9.04 9.18 -2.10
C ASN A 112 -8.90 8.43 -0.78
N GLY A 113 -8.12 7.36 -0.78
CA GLY A 113 -7.88 6.56 0.41
C GLY A 113 -6.56 5.81 0.33
N ILE A 114 -6.12 5.33 1.48
CA ILE A 114 -4.88 4.55 1.63
C ILE A 114 -5.23 3.31 2.45
N LYS A 115 -5.00 2.14 1.87
CA LYS A 115 -5.21 0.84 2.48
C LYS A 115 -3.90 0.09 2.60
N PHE A 116 -3.75 -0.66 3.68
CA PHE A 116 -2.53 -1.40 3.96
C PHE A 116 -2.78 -2.90 4.03
N PHE A 117 -1.84 -3.66 3.50
CA PHE A 117 -1.84 -5.13 3.50
C PHE A 117 -0.56 -5.63 4.15
N GLY A 118 -0.69 -6.57 5.06
CA GLY A 118 0.45 -7.23 5.69
C GLY A 118 1.20 -8.17 4.74
N PRO A 119 2.31 -8.77 5.20
CA PRO A 119 3.11 -9.70 4.40
C PRO A 119 2.34 -10.97 3.98
N ASP A 120 1.25 -11.28 4.65
CA ASP A 120 0.29 -12.33 4.32
C ASP A 120 -0.66 -11.95 3.17
N GLY A 121 -0.67 -10.69 2.75
CA GLY A 121 -1.54 -10.13 1.71
C GLY A 121 -2.94 -9.76 2.20
N PHE A 122 -3.21 -9.81 3.50
CA PHE A 122 -4.48 -9.40 4.10
C PHE A 122 -4.40 -8.00 4.70
N LYS A 123 -5.56 -7.36 4.87
CA LYS A 123 -5.69 -6.06 5.53
C LYS A 123 -5.03 -6.12 6.92
N LEU A 124 -4.36 -5.05 7.31
CA LEU A 124 -3.79 -4.93 8.66
C LEU A 124 -4.86 -5.10 9.73
N SER A 125 -4.49 -5.76 10.83
CA SER A 125 -5.39 -5.89 11.98
C SER A 125 -5.59 -4.55 12.68
N ASP A 126 -6.71 -4.42 13.36
CA ASP A 126 -7.05 -3.22 14.14
C ASP A 126 -6.00 -2.86 15.19
N ASN A 127 -5.28 -3.85 15.73
CA ASN A 127 -4.20 -3.61 16.68
C ASN A 127 -2.99 -2.96 16.00
N VAL A 128 -2.62 -3.41 14.80
CA VAL A 128 -1.55 -2.78 14.02
C VAL A 128 -1.92 -1.36 13.63
N GLU A 129 -3.16 -1.11 13.21
CA GLU A 129 -3.63 0.24 12.87
C GLU A 129 -3.56 1.18 14.10
N LYS A 130 -3.90 0.72 15.31
CA LYS A 130 -3.74 1.49 16.56
C LYS A 130 -2.27 1.77 16.90
N ASP A 131 -1.40 0.78 16.71
CA ASP A 131 0.04 0.97 16.92
C ASP A 131 0.59 2.05 15.97
N LEU A 132 0.13 2.05 14.70
CA LEU A 132 0.51 3.06 13.70
C LEU A 132 0.03 4.46 14.10
N GLU A 133 -1.20 4.61 14.60
CA GLU A 133 -1.69 5.89 15.12
C GLU A 133 -0.81 6.40 16.28
N THR A 134 -0.40 5.50 17.17
CA THR A 134 0.49 5.85 18.28
C THR A 134 1.89 6.30 17.79
N ILE A 135 2.38 5.69 16.71
CA ILE A 135 3.68 6.06 16.12
C ILE A 135 3.59 7.41 15.41
N LEU A 136 2.47 7.71 14.74
CA LEU A 136 2.22 8.99 14.05
C LEU A 136 2.28 10.20 15.00
N GLU A 137 1.97 10.02 16.28
CA GLU A 137 2.06 11.08 17.30
C GLU A 137 3.50 11.35 17.76
N LYS A 138 4.47 10.49 17.42
CA LYS A 138 5.85 10.59 17.87
C LYS A 138 6.75 11.22 16.81
N LYS A 139 7.82 11.88 17.27
CA LYS A 139 8.94 12.22 16.40
C LYS A 139 9.70 10.93 16.03
N ILE A 140 9.93 10.72 14.76
CA ILE A 140 10.68 9.57 14.25
C ILE A 140 11.98 10.10 13.64
N ASP A 141 13.10 9.56 14.08
CA ASP A 141 14.39 9.85 13.47
C ASP A 141 14.52 9.06 12.17
N LEU A 142 14.96 9.75 11.13
CA LEU A 142 15.21 9.16 9.81
C LEU A 142 16.53 8.38 9.83
N VAL A 143 16.72 7.52 8.82
CA VAL A 143 17.93 6.70 8.74
C VAL A 143 19.14 7.52 8.27
N GLU A 144 20.33 6.98 8.51
CA GLU A 144 21.59 7.53 7.96
C GLU A 144 21.54 7.54 6.41
N PRO A 145 22.23 8.48 5.75
CA PRO A 145 22.19 8.64 4.30
C PRO A 145 22.51 7.36 3.51
N SER A 146 23.38 6.51 4.04
CA SER A 146 23.75 5.22 3.44
C SER A 146 22.65 4.15 3.48
N LEU A 147 21.63 4.35 4.32
CA LEU A 147 20.52 3.43 4.56
C LEU A 147 19.20 3.88 3.91
N VAL A 148 19.20 5.01 3.20
CA VAL A 148 18.02 5.48 2.47
C VAL A 148 17.59 4.44 1.43
N GLY A 149 16.29 4.11 1.44
CA GLY A 149 15.72 3.09 0.55
C GLY A 149 15.69 3.52 -0.92
N ARG A 150 15.46 2.57 -1.80
CA ARG A 150 15.42 2.76 -3.25
C ARG A 150 13.99 2.66 -3.79
N VAL A 151 13.77 3.23 -4.96
CA VAL A 151 12.49 3.13 -5.66
C VAL A 151 12.69 2.38 -6.97
N LYS A 152 11.80 1.42 -7.25
CA LYS A 152 11.77 0.70 -8.52
C LYS A 152 10.34 0.59 -9.03
N ARG A 153 10.10 0.90 -10.28
CA ARG A 153 8.86 0.60 -10.97
C ARG A 153 8.89 -0.84 -11.48
N ILE A 154 7.78 -1.55 -11.33
CA ILE A 154 7.61 -2.92 -11.83
C ILE A 154 6.57 -2.90 -12.95
N ASP A 155 7.00 -3.13 -14.18
CA ASP A 155 6.15 -2.95 -15.36
C ASP A 155 5.26 -4.17 -15.67
N GLU A 156 5.65 -5.38 -15.26
CA GLU A 156 4.94 -6.63 -15.62
C GLU A 156 3.99 -7.19 -14.54
N VAL A 157 3.54 -6.35 -13.63
CA VAL A 157 2.70 -6.81 -12.49
C VAL A 157 1.31 -7.26 -12.93
N LEU A 158 0.75 -6.62 -13.96
CA LEU A 158 -0.59 -6.95 -14.44
C LEU A 158 -0.64 -8.38 -15.01
N GLY A 159 0.39 -8.80 -15.74
CA GLY A 159 0.51 -10.17 -16.24
C GLY A 159 0.52 -11.20 -15.12
N ARG A 160 1.28 -10.96 -14.04
CA ARG A 160 1.31 -11.84 -12.86
C ARG A 160 -0.06 -11.97 -12.21
N TYR A 161 -0.78 -10.87 -12.04
CA TYR A 161 -2.12 -10.88 -11.47
C TYR A 161 -3.12 -11.60 -12.38
N THR A 162 -3.08 -11.32 -13.69
CA THR A 162 -3.93 -11.99 -14.68
C THR A 162 -3.75 -13.52 -14.64
N GLU A 163 -2.51 -14.00 -14.61
CA GLU A 163 -2.23 -15.42 -14.53
C GLU A 163 -2.69 -16.05 -13.19
N ALA A 164 -2.58 -15.32 -12.08
CA ALA A 164 -3.10 -15.76 -10.80
C ALA A 164 -4.64 -15.90 -10.81
N VAL A 165 -5.33 -14.91 -11.40
CA VAL A 165 -6.80 -14.95 -11.55
C VAL A 165 -7.22 -16.09 -12.48
N LYS A 166 -6.56 -16.30 -13.62
CA LYS A 166 -6.84 -17.43 -14.52
C LYS A 166 -6.69 -18.78 -13.82
N LYS A 167 -5.68 -18.93 -12.97
CA LYS A 167 -5.46 -20.17 -12.22
C LYS A 167 -6.55 -20.49 -11.19
N SER A 168 -7.32 -19.48 -10.75
CA SER A 168 -8.46 -19.70 -9.85
C SER A 168 -9.69 -20.25 -10.55
N LEU A 169 -9.73 -20.20 -11.90
CA LEU A 169 -10.82 -20.75 -12.68
C LEU A 169 -10.70 -22.30 -12.73
N PRO A 170 -11.80 -23.06 -12.53
CA PRO A 170 -11.80 -24.50 -12.75
C PRO A 170 -11.32 -24.82 -14.16
N LYS A 171 -10.48 -25.86 -14.32
CA LYS A 171 -9.87 -26.23 -15.61
C LYS A 171 -10.90 -26.62 -16.67
N GLU A 172 -12.03 -27.10 -16.22
CA GLU A 172 -13.14 -27.54 -17.05
C GLU A 172 -14.00 -26.39 -17.56
N LEU A 173 -13.87 -25.20 -16.96
CA LEU A 173 -14.65 -24.03 -17.31
C LEU A 173 -14.04 -23.32 -18.54
N ASN A 174 -14.83 -23.20 -19.58
CA ASN A 174 -14.47 -22.44 -20.77
C ASN A 174 -15.38 -21.21 -20.89
N LEU A 175 -14.77 -20.03 -20.98
CA LEU A 175 -15.48 -18.76 -21.12
C LEU A 175 -15.56 -18.29 -22.59
N ARG A 176 -15.18 -19.15 -23.56
CA ARG A 176 -15.36 -18.84 -24.98
C ARG A 176 -16.84 -18.66 -25.26
N ASP A 177 -17.15 -17.80 -26.19
CA ASP A 177 -18.49 -17.49 -26.65
C ASP A 177 -19.43 -16.82 -25.62
N LEU A 178 -18.89 -16.41 -24.45
CA LEU A 178 -19.61 -15.58 -23.49
C LEU A 178 -19.45 -14.09 -23.84
N THR A 179 -20.59 -13.40 -23.90
CA THR A 179 -20.61 -11.93 -23.95
C THR A 179 -20.77 -11.41 -22.52
N ILE A 180 -19.82 -10.60 -22.06
CA ILE A 180 -19.88 -9.96 -20.74
C ILE A 180 -20.22 -8.50 -20.97
N VAL A 181 -21.32 -8.04 -20.36
CA VAL A 181 -21.82 -6.67 -20.44
C VAL A 181 -21.60 -5.95 -19.12
#